data_26aaf22f7e9104d753e874f345713a25
#
_entry.id   26aaf22f7e9104d753e874f345713a25
#
_cell.length_a   1.000
_cell.length_b   1.000
_cell.length_c   1.000
_cell.angle_alpha   90.00
_cell.angle_beta   90.00
_cell.angle_gamma   90.00
#
_symmetry.space_group_name_H-M   'P 1'
#
loop_
_entity.id
_entity.type
_entity.pdbx_description
1 polymer ?
#
loop_
_entity_poly.entity_id
_entity_poly.type
_entity_poly.pdbx_seq_one_letter_code
_entity_poly.pdbx_strand_id
1 'polypeptide(L)'
;AAEYSVEVGIIARQIAIALKSKGVLGRFGVDFLSVKEDKQWKHYAIEINLRKGGTTHPYIMLQFLTNGNYNADTGKYLLPNGDEKYYLFSDNIQDDRFKGLTSGDLMDIAICNDLHYDGTKEEGVMFHLIGALSQFGKLGVVCIASSHSRTKYFFDETIRILKTACY
;
A
#
# COMPACT_ATOMS: atom_id res chain seq x y z
N ALA A 1 -8.85 -2.63 -8.91
CA ALA A 1 -9.40 -1.36 -8.41
C ALA A 1 -10.92 -1.46 -8.34
N ALA A 2 -11.56 -0.66 -7.48
CA ALA A 2 -13.01 -0.57 -7.46
C ALA A 2 -13.52 0.06 -8.78
N GLU A 3 -14.71 -0.35 -9.21
CA GLU A 3 -15.37 0.15 -10.43
C GLU A 3 -15.40 1.70 -10.51
N TYR A 4 -15.52 2.35 -9.37
CA TYR A 4 -15.61 3.81 -9.24
C TYR A 4 -14.28 4.53 -8.94
N SER A 5 -13.16 3.85 -8.98
CA SER A 5 -11.86 4.43 -8.57
C SER A 5 -11.44 5.64 -9.42
N VAL A 6 -11.75 5.61 -10.71
CA VAL A 6 -11.46 6.72 -11.63
C VAL A 6 -12.34 7.94 -11.30
N GLU A 7 -13.64 7.74 -11.01
CA GLU A 7 -14.56 8.81 -10.65
C GLU A 7 -14.12 9.53 -9.37
N VAL A 8 -13.75 8.76 -8.34
CA VAL A 8 -13.17 9.30 -7.09
C VAL A 8 -11.88 10.06 -7.38
N GLY A 9 -11.03 9.55 -8.27
CA GLY A 9 -9.79 10.20 -8.70
C GLY A 9 -10.02 11.56 -9.33
N ILE A 10 -11.06 11.70 -10.16
CA ILE A 10 -11.45 12.97 -10.79
C ILE A 10 -11.86 13.99 -9.73
N ILE A 11 -12.71 13.60 -8.77
CA ILE A 11 -13.16 14.47 -7.67
C ILE A 11 -11.96 14.88 -6.80
N ALA A 12 -11.10 13.92 -6.42
CA ALA A 12 -9.91 14.19 -5.65
C ALA A 12 -8.96 15.19 -6.34
N ARG A 13 -8.83 15.09 -7.67
CA ARG A 13 -8.06 16.06 -8.47
C ARG A 13 -8.65 17.47 -8.40
N GLN A 14 -9.97 17.62 -8.47
CA GLN A 14 -10.63 18.91 -8.33
C GLN A 14 -10.38 19.55 -6.95
N ILE A 15 -10.47 18.74 -5.89
CA ILE A 15 -10.13 19.16 -4.54
C ILE A 15 -8.65 19.60 -4.46
N ALA A 16 -7.74 18.82 -5.06
CA ALA A 16 -6.32 19.15 -5.08
C ALA A 16 -6.02 20.48 -5.76
N ILE A 17 -6.69 20.78 -6.89
CA ILE A 17 -6.56 22.06 -7.59
C ILE A 17 -7.07 23.22 -6.72
N ALA A 18 -8.22 23.05 -6.07
CA ALA A 18 -8.78 24.04 -5.15
C ALA A 18 -7.87 24.31 -3.94
N LEU A 19 -7.26 23.27 -3.36
CA LEU A 19 -6.30 23.40 -2.27
C LEU A 19 -5.00 24.07 -2.71
N LYS A 20 -4.50 23.71 -3.90
CA LYS A 20 -3.32 24.35 -4.48
C LYS A 20 -3.52 25.87 -4.66
N SER A 21 -4.70 26.33 -5.10
CA SER A 21 -5.00 27.76 -5.23
C SER A 21 -5.00 28.52 -3.90
N LYS A 22 -5.11 27.79 -2.78
CA LYS A 22 -5.02 28.30 -1.39
C LYS A 22 -3.62 28.17 -0.78
N GLY A 23 -2.63 27.76 -1.58
CA GLY A 23 -1.23 27.64 -1.13
C GLY A 23 -0.90 26.31 -0.45
N VAL A 24 -1.78 25.31 -0.47
CA VAL A 24 -1.48 23.98 0.08
C VAL A 24 -0.48 23.28 -0.84
N LEU A 25 0.63 22.82 -0.23
CA LEU A 25 1.71 22.09 -0.88
C LEU A 25 1.91 20.72 -0.20
N GLY A 26 2.33 19.74 -1.01
CA GLY A 26 2.67 18.41 -0.51
C GLY A 26 1.55 17.38 -0.67
N ARG A 27 1.73 16.23 -0.02
CA ARG A 27 0.78 15.11 -0.06
C ARG A 27 -0.24 15.25 1.05
N PHE A 28 -1.48 14.98 0.73
CA PHE A 28 -2.61 14.94 1.65
C PHE A 28 -3.53 13.78 1.28
N GLY A 29 -4.40 13.39 2.19
CA GLY A 29 -5.44 12.40 1.97
C GLY A 29 -6.81 13.07 1.88
N VAL A 30 -7.71 12.46 1.13
CA VAL A 30 -9.14 12.78 1.13
C VAL A 30 -9.90 11.48 1.34
N ASP A 31 -10.72 11.44 2.37
CA ASP A 31 -11.57 10.29 2.68
C ASP A 31 -12.92 10.46 2.00
N PHE A 32 -13.33 9.41 1.29
CA PHE A 32 -14.58 9.39 0.53
C PHE A 32 -15.54 8.34 1.08
N LEU A 33 -16.79 8.71 1.17
CA LEU A 33 -17.91 7.77 1.27
C LEU A 33 -18.50 7.57 -0.12
N SER A 34 -18.52 6.33 -0.61
CA SER A 34 -19.10 5.96 -1.90
C SER A 34 -20.33 5.10 -1.67
N VAL A 35 -21.47 5.56 -2.15
CA VAL A 35 -22.79 4.91 -1.98
C VAL A 35 -23.34 4.57 -3.38
N LYS A 36 -23.85 3.35 -3.54
CA LYS A 36 -24.52 2.94 -4.78
C LYS A 36 -26.02 3.16 -4.64
N GLU A 37 -26.54 4.12 -5.40
CA GLU A 37 -27.97 4.44 -5.46
C GLU A 37 -28.46 4.26 -6.91
N ASP A 38 -29.53 3.55 -7.12
CA ASP A 38 -30.15 3.32 -8.43
C ASP A 38 -29.16 2.89 -9.53
N LYS A 39 -28.21 2.01 -9.18
CA LYS A 39 -27.12 1.51 -10.03
C LYS A 39 -26.04 2.54 -10.38
N GLN A 40 -26.09 3.75 -9.82
CA GLN A 40 -25.05 4.78 -9.97
C GLN A 40 -24.28 4.94 -8.66
N TRP A 41 -22.99 5.27 -8.78
CA TRP A 41 -22.18 5.59 -7.62
C TRP A 41 -22.26 7.09 -7.32
N LYS A 42 -22.48 7.43 -6.06
CA LYS A 42 -22.35 8.79 -5.52
C LYS A 42 -21.18 8.84 -4.55
N HIS A 43 -20.34 9.84 -4.70
CA HIS A 43 -19.12 10.01 -3.92
C HIS A 43 -19.16 11.30 -3.10
N TYR A 44 -18.95 11.17 -1.81
CA TYR A 44 -18.91 12.28 -0.88
C TYR A 44 -17.53 12.39 -0.27
N ALA A 45 -16.83 13.50 -0.48
CA ALA A 45 -15.60 13.81 0.24
C ALA A 45 -15.97 14.22 1.66
N ILE A 46 -15.61 13.41 2.65
CA ILE A 46 -16.03 13.59 4.06
C ILE A 46 -14.93 14.19 4.94
N GLU A 47 -13.65 13.97 4.58
CA GLU A 47 -12.54 14.49 5.35
C GLU A 47 -11.35 14.82 4.45
N ILE A 48 -10.65 15.90 4.75
CA ILE A 48 -9.39 16.28 4.12
C ILE A 48 -8.29 16.27 5.17
N ASN A 49 -7.37 15.33 5.04
CA ASN A 49 -6.22 15.17 5.91
C ASN A 49 -5.00 15.87 5.29
N LEU A 50 -4.73 17.14 5.64
CA LEU A 50 -3.61 17.93 5.10
C LEU A 50 -2.26 17.50 5.67
N ARG A 51 -2.00 16.22 5.68
CA ARG A 51 -0.79 15.59 6.20
C ARG A 51 -0.52 14.27 5.48
N LYS A 52 0.69 13.74 5.65
CA LYS A 52 0.99 12.37 5.28
C LYS A 52 0.16 11.41 6.14
N GLY A 53 -0.46 10.44 5.52
CA GLY A 53 -1.26 9.40 6.16
C GLY A 53 -0.63 8.00 6.02
N GLY A 54 -1.31 6.98 6.54
CA GLY A 54 -0.88 5.58 6.47
C GLY A 54 -0.68 5.05 5.05
N THR A 55 -1.40 5.61 4.07
CA THR A 55 -1.26 5.24 2.65
C THR A 55 -0.06 5.89 1.96
N THR A 56 0.53 6.91 2.56
CA THR A 56 1.57 7.72 1.90
C THR A 56 2.87 6.95 1.72
N HIS A 57 3.37 6.30 2.79
CA HIS A 57 4.66 5.61 2.71
C HIS A 57 4.60 4.32 1.87
N PRO A 58 3.55 3.47 1.89
CA PRO A 58 3.47 2.34 0.97
C PRO A 58 3.51 2.76 -0.50
N TYR A 59 2.84 3.86 -0.83
CA TYR A 59 2.89 4.41 -2.19
C TYR A 59 4.28 4.97 -2.55
N ILE A 60 4.95 5.65 -1.61
CA ILE A 60 6.33 6.14 -1.83
C ILE A 60 7.30 4.96 -1.99
N MET A 61 7.14 3.89 -1.21
CA MET A 61 7.93 2.67 -1.37
C MET A 61 7.74 2.06 -2.76
N LEU A 62 6.49 1.93 -3.22
CA LEU A 62 6.21 1.46 -4.57
C LEU A 62 6.91 2.34 -5.62
N GLN A 63 6.78 3.66 -5.54
CA GLN A 63 7.45 4.58 -6.47
C GLN A 63 8.97 4.45 -6.46
N PHE A 64 9.57 4.40 -5.28
CA PHE A 64 11.01 4.33 -5.11
C PHE A 64 11.58 3.02 -5.67
N LEU A 65 10.90 1.90 -5.43
CA LEU A 65 11.36 0.58 -5.83
C LEU A 65 11.17 0.30 -7.33
N THR A 66 10.17 0.91 -7.95
CA THR A 66 9.78 0.57 -9.33
C THR A 66 9.93 1.74 -10.30
N ASN A 67 10.24 2.93 -9.81
CA ASN A 67 10.29 4.18 -10.61
C ASN A 67 9.03 4.42 -11.46
N GLY A 68 7.89 3.84 -11.07
CA GLY A 68 6.64 3.96 -11.79
C GLY A 68 5.80 5.17 -11.35
N ASN A 69 4.71 5.40 -12.06
CA ASN A 69 3.80 6.50 -11.80
C ASN A 69 2.33 6.08 -11.91
N TYR A 70 1.49 6.70 -11.07
CA TYR A 70 0.06 6.53 -11.16
C TYR A 70 -0.53 7.37 -12.29
N ASN A 71 -1.26 6.73 -13.19
CA ASN A 71 -2.02 7.38 -14.26
C ASN A 71 -3.45 7.64 -13.76
N ALA A 72 -3.80 8.90 -13.54
CA ALA A 72 -5.10 9.30 -13.01
C ALA A 72 -6.27 9.08 -14.00
N ASP A 73 -5.99 9.07 -15.30
CA ASP A 73 -7.02 8.91 -16.33
C ASP A 73 -7.47 7.45 -16.47
N THR A 74 -6.54 6.52 -16.21
CA THR A 74 -6.80 5.07 -16.30
C THR A 74 -6.95 4.38 -14.95
N GLY A 75 -6.58 5.04 -13.86
CA GLY A 75 -6.55 4.45 -12.51
C GLY A 75 -5.47 3.38 -12.32
N LYS A 76 -4.45 3.34 -13.20
CA LYS A 76 -3.40 2.33 -13.21
C LYS A 76 -2.07 2.89 -12.73
N TYR A 77 -1.27 2.06 -12.09
CA TYR A 77 0.12 2.36 -11.78
C TYR A 77 1.00 1.69 -12.84
N LEU A 78 1.80 2.47 -13.54
CA LEU A 78 2.59 2.04 -14.67
C LEU A 78 4.08 2.25 -14.42
N LEU A 79 4.87 1.25 -14.82
CA LEU A 79 6.33 1.31 -14.89
C LEU A 79 6.78 2.16 -16.08
N PRO A 80 8.07 2.55 -16.15
CA PRO A 80 8.61 3.27 -17.30
C PRO A 80 8.51 2.50 -18.63
N ASN A 81 8.48 1.17 -18.60
CA ASN A 81 8.29 0.31 -19.77
C ASN A 81 6.82 0.11 -20.18
N GLY A 82 5.86 0.69 -19.41
CA GLY A 82 4.43 0.58 -19.65
C GLY A 82 3.73 -0.58 -18.94
N ASP A 83 4.46 -1.47 -18.26
CA ASP A 83 3.88 -2.57 -17.52
C ASP A 83 3.11 -2.09 -16.29
N GLU A 84 2.04 -2.79 -15.94
CA GLU A 84 1.27 -2.49 -14.73
C GLU A 84 1.91 -3.12 -13.50
N LYS A 85 1.94 -2.37 -12.40
CA LYS A 85 2.29 -2.89 -11.08
C LYS A 85 1.15 -2.67 -10.11
N TYR A 86 1.07 -3.61 -9.19
CA TYR A 86 0.06 -3.64 -8.13
C TYR A 86 0.75 -3.70 -6.78
N TYR A 87 0.10 -3.18 -5.76
CA TYR A 87 0.56 -3.34 -4.40
C TYR A 87 -0.61 -3.59 -3.45
N LEU A 88 -0.31 -4.35 -2.40
CA LEU A 88 -1.19 -4.60 -1.28
C LEU A 88 -0.40 -4.30 -0.02
N PHE A 89 -0.98 -3.54 0.91
CA PHE A 89 -0.29 -3.19 2.13
C PHE A 89 -1.21 -3.28 3.35
N SER A 90 -0.59 -3.41 4.51
CA SER A 90 -1.22 -3.22 5.81
C SER A 90 -0.20 -2.61 6.76
N ASP A 91 -0.62 -1.67 7.59
CA ASP A 91 0.14 -1.09 8.71
C ASP A 91 -0.31 -1.63 10.07
N ASN A 92 -1.19 -2.64 10.06
CA ASN A 92 -1.84 -3.17 11.25
C ASN A 92 -1.84 -4.70 11.31
N ILE A 93 -0.69 -5.32 10.99
CA ILE A 93 -0.50 -6.75 11.23
C ILE A 93 0.00 -6.89 12.65
N GLN A 94 -0.75 -7.61 13.48
CA GLN A 94 -0.40 -7.82 14.88
C GLN A 94 -0.72 -9.24 15.32
N ASP A 95 0.25 -9.85 16.02
CA ASP A 95 0.09 -11.16 16.65
C ASP A 95 1.06 -11.25 17.84
N ASP A 96 0.60 -11.75 18.97
CA ASP A 96 1.44 -11.89 20.16
C ASP A 96 2.65 -12.82 19.94
N ARG A 97 2.55 -13.75 19.02
CA ARG A 97 3.66 -14.64 18.62
C ARG A 97 4.83 -13.91 17.98
N PHE A 98 4.61 -12.72 17.43
CA PHE A 98 5.67 -11.91 16.80
C PHE A 98 6.50 -11.14 17.83
N LYS A 99 6.06 -11.08 19.10
CA LYS A 99 6.84 -10.46 20.17
C LYS A 99 8.17 -11.17 20.36
N GLY A 100 9.23 -10.41 20.51
CA GLY A 100 10.59 -10.91 20.62
C GLY A 100 11.32 -11.08 19.29
N LEU A 101 10.63 -11.10 18.15
CA LEU A 101 11.30 -11.08 16.85
C LEU A 101 12.09 -9.77 16.68
N THR A 102 13.31 -9.92 16.19
CA THR A 102 14.15 -8.79 15.78
C THR A 102 13.96 -8.47 14.32
N SER A 103 14.52 -7.34 13.88
CA SER A 103 14.57 -7.03 12.44
C SER A 103 15.42 -8.03 11.66
N GLY A 104 16.46 -8.61 12.27
CA GLY A 104 17.27 -9.66 11.68
C GLY A 104 16.46 -10.93 11.42
N ASP A 105 15.73 -11.42 12.43
CA ASP A 105 14.86 -12.59 12.29
C ASP A 105 13.85 -12.41 11.17
N LEU A 106 13.25 -11.20 11.07
CA LEU A 106 12.28 -10.87 10.04
C LEU A 106 12.89 -10.94 8.63
N MET A 107 14.12 -10.44 8.47
CA MET A 107 14.85 -10.49 7.20
C MET A 107 15.24 -11.93 6.83
N ASP A 108 15.72 -12.71 7.79
CA ASP A 108 16.06 -14.12 7.58
C ASP A 108 14.83 -14.94 7.17
N ILE A 109 13.70 -14.73 7.84
CA ILE A 109 12.42 -15.35 7.48
C ILE A 109 12.04 -15.00 6.03
N ALA A 110 12.16 -13.73 5.65
CA ALA A 110 11.80 -13.28 4.30
C ALA A 110 12.71 -13.88 3.22
N ILE A 111 14.01 -13.95 3.49
CA ILE A 111 15.01 -14.49 2.54
C ILE A 111 14.86 -16.01 2.42
N CYS A 112 14.77 -16.73 3.52
CA CYS A 112 14.65 -18.19 3.53
C CYS A 112 13.35 -18.71 2.88
N ASN A 113 12.35 -17.87 2.73
CA ASN A 113 11.06 -18.22 2.13
C ASN A 113 10.78 -17.51 0.79
N ASP A 114 11.80 -16.91 0.16
CA ASP A 114 11.67 -16.22 -1.12
C ASP A 114 10.58 -15.13 -1.14
N LEU A 115 10.36 -14.48 0.01
CA LEU A 115 9.38 -13.41 0.13
C LEU A 115 9.97 -12.02 -0.11
N HIS A 116 11.29 -11.85 0.12
CA HIS A 116 11.95 -10.55 0.03
C HIS A 116 11.77 -9.92 -1.36
N TYR A 117 11.78 -8.59 -1.41
CA TYR A 117 11.67 -7.87 -2.67
C TYR A 117 12.90 -8.15 -3.57
N ASP A 118 12.63 -8.70 -4.74
CA ASP A 118 13.60 -8.95 -5.80
C ASP A 118 13.57 -7.77 -6.79
N GLY A 119 14.63 -6.97 -6.81
CA GLY A 119 14.73 -5.79 -7.68
C GLY A 119 14.81 -6.13 -9.17
N THR A 120 15.15 -7.38 -9.54
CA THR A 120 15.18 -7.81 -10.95
C THR A 120 13.77 -8.11 -11.46
N LYS A 121 12.97 -8.74 -10.63
CA LYS A 121 11.56 -9.04 -10.93
C LYS A 121 10.61 -7.89 -10.56
N GLU A 122 11.12 -6.96 -9.75
CA GLU A 122 10.33 -5.88 -9.14
C GLU A 122 9.08 -6.43 -8.42
N GLU A 123 9.25 -7.55 -7.71
CA GLU A 123 8.20 -8.21 -6.94
C GLU A 123 8.72 -8.66 -5.58
N GLY A 124 7.82 -8.74 -4.61
CA GLY A 124 8.11 -9.25 -3.27
C GLY A 124 7.55 -8.40 -2.16
N VAL A 125 8.07 -8.62 -0.98
CA VAL A 125 7.57 -8.07 0.28
C VAL A 125 8.60 -7.13 0.88
N MET A 126 8.10 -5.98 1.35
CA MET A 126 8.83 -5.02 2.16
C MET A 126 8.15 -4.85 3.50
N PHE A 127 8.94 -4.76 4.56
CA PHE A 127 8.44 -4.54 5.92
C PHE A 127 8.62 -3.08 6.34
N HIS A 128 7.70 -2.59 7.16
CA HIS A 128 7.78 -1.28 7.78
C HIS A 128 7.19 -1.33 9.20
N LEU A 129 7.29 -0.25 9.96
CA LEU A 129 6.91 -0.19 11.38
C LEU A 129 7.65 -1.24 12.25
N ILE A 130 8.86 -1.64 11.83
CA ILE A 130 9.64 -2.72 12.46
C ILE A 130 9.96 -2.40 13.93
N GLY A 131 10.06 -1.12 14.30
CA GLY A 131 10.30 -0.71 15.68
C GLY A 131 9.20 -1.14 16.68
N ALA A 132 8.00 -1.50 16.18
CA ALA A 132 6.92 -2.00 17.03
C ALA A 132 6.88 -3.54 17.13
N LEU A 133 7.73 -4.24 16.37
CA LEU A 133 7.68 -5.69 16.23
C LEU A 133 7.99 -6.41 17.55
N SER A 134 9.19 -6.22 18.09
CA SER A 134 9.65 -6.99 19.25
C SER A 134 8.84 -6.72 20.52
N GLN A 135 8.37 -5.51 20.72
CA GLN A 135 7.64 -5.13 21.93
C GLN A 135 6.14 -5.40 21.82
N PHE A 136 5.53 -5.11 20.68
CA PHE A 136 4.07 -5.14 20.51
C PHE A 136 3.60 -6.25 19.58
N GLY A 137 4.51 -6.99 18.94
CA GLY A 137 4.17 -7.98 17.91
C GLY A 137 3.49 -7.36 16.69
N LYS A 138 3.78 -6.08 16.42
CA LYS A 138 3.12 -5.31 15.36
C LYS A 138 4.12 -4.90 14.29
N LEU A 139 3.71 -5.08 13.02
CA LEU A 139 4.49 -4.65 11.86
C LEU A 139 3.57 -4.20 10.72
N GLY A 140 4.16 -3.54 9.75
CA GLY A 140 3.54 -3.25 8.47
C GLY A 140 4.20 -4.02 7.34
N VAL A 141 3.43 -4.28 6.29
CA VAL A 141 3.85 -5.02 5.10
C VAL A 141 3.39 -4.28 3.85
N VAL A 142 4.26 -4.23 2.85
CA VAL A 142 3.93 -3.81 1.48
C VAL A 142 4.34 -4.93 0.54
N CYS A 143 3.37 -5.49 -0.19
CA CYS A 143 3.58 -6.52 -1.20
C CYS A 143 3.43 -5.88 -2.58
N ILE A 144 4.43 -6.04 -3.44
CA ILE A 144 4.47 -5.48 -4.80
C ILE A 144 4.54 -6.65 -5.78
N ALA A 145 3.73 -6.61 -6.85
CA ALA A 145 3.76 -7.64 -7.88
C ALA A 145 3.09 -7.17 -9.19
N SER A 146 3.16 -8.03 -10.23
CA SER A 146 2.59 -7.80 -11.56
C SER A 146 1.07 -8.03 -11.65
N SER A 147 0.42 -8.52 -10.58
CA SER A 147 -1.02 -8.73 -10.54
C SER A 147 -1.61 -8.67 -9.13
N HIS A 148 -2.92 -8.41 -9.02
CA HIS A 148 -3.63 -8.46 -7.74
C HIS A 148 -3.54 -9.85 -7.07
N SER A 149 -3.67 -10.91 -7.83
CA SER A 149 -3.58 -12.28 -7.29
C SER A 149 -2.19 -12.55 -6.71
N ARG A 150 -1.14 -12.06 -7.36
CA ARG A 150 0.24 -12.22 -6.92
C ARG A 150 0.56 -11.37 -5.68
N THR A 151 0.06 -10.12 -5.59
CA THR A 151 0.20 -9.31 -4.37
C THR A 151 -0.51 -9.95 -3.19
N LYS A 152 -1.71 -10.51 -3.42
CA LYS A 152 -2.45 -11.23 -2.39
C LYS A 152 -1.73 -12.50 -1.94
N TYR A 153 -1.15 -13.26 -2.86
CA TYR A 153 -0.32 -14.42 -2.53
C TYR A 153 0.84 -14.03 -1.60
N PHE A 154 1.60 -13.00 -1.94
CA PHE A 154 2.70 -12.52 -1.09
C PHE A 154 2.20 -12.10 0.30
N PHE A 155 1.07 -11.43 0.37
CA PHE A 155 0.50 -10.99 1.63
C PHE A 155 0.08 -12.18 2.51
N ASP A 156 -0.74 -13.08 1.96
CA ASP A 156 -1.25 -14.25 2.70
C ASP A 156 -0.11 -15.16 3.13
N GLU A 157 0.87 -15.39 2.25
CA GLU A 157 2.02 -16.24 2.52
C GLU A 157 2.93 -15.64 3.59
N THR A 158 3.15 -14.33 3.56
CA THR A 158 3.90 -13.63 4.61
C THR A 158 3.25 -13.85 5.98
N ILE A 159 1.94 -13.66 6.08
CA ILE A 159 1.22 -13.86 7.34
C ILE A 159 1.32 -15.32 7.80
N ARG A 160 1.15 -16.26 6.89
CA ARG A 160 1.23 -17.69 7.18
C ARG A 160 2.61 -18.06 7.74
N ILE A 161 3.68 -17.65 7.05
CA ILE A 161 5.06 -17.97 7.42
C ILE A 161 5.43 -17.32 8.75
N LEU A 162 5.13 -16.03 8.95
CA LEU A 162 5.39 -15.38 10.24
C LEU A 162 4.72 -16.11 11.40
N LYS A 163 3.48 -16.57 11.21
CA LYS A 163 2.76 -17.33 12.24
C LYS A 163 3.35 -18.71 12.52
N THR A 164 4.00 -19.34 11.55
CA THR A 164 4.62 -20.66 11.70
C THR A 164 6.06 -20.61 12.16
N ALA A 165 6.80 -19.55 11.87
CA ALA A 165 8.19 -19.37 12.28
C ALA A 165 8.34 -18.99 13.76
N CYS A 166 7.27 -18.62 14.44
CA CYS A 166 7.24 -18.12 15.80
C CYS A 166 6.79 -19.19 16.83
N TYR A 167 7.20 -20.44 16.66
CA TYR A 167 6.98 -21.53 17.64
C TYR A 167 8.23 -21.77 18.48
#